data_10b447218764242b84c50ffbce3d2a81
#
_entry.id   10b447218764242b84c50ffbce3d2a81
#
_cell.length_a   1.000
_cell.length_b   1.000
_cell.length_c   1.000
_cell.angle_alpha   90.00
_cell.angle_beta   90.00
_cell.angle_gamma   90.00
#
_symmetry.space_group_name_H-M   'P 1'
#
loop_
_entity.id
_entity.type
_entity.pdbx_description
1 polymer ?
#
loop_
_entity_poly.entity_id
_entity_poly.type
_entity_poly.pdbx_seq_one_letter_code
_entity_poly.pdbx_strand_id
1 'polypeptide(L)'
;NESQAHFISISGPEIMSKFYGESEARLREIFKEAREKAPSIIFVDEIDSIAPKREEVTGEVERRVVSQMLSLMDGLEARGKVIVISATNRPNAIDPALRRPGRFDREMEIKVPDKKGRQEILQIHSRNMPLASEDQELPVKIEKIASVSHGYVGADLEYLCKEAAMKCLRR
;
A
#
# COMPACT_ATOMS: atom_id res chain seq x y z
N ASN A 1 -12.67 -5.71 -7.88
CA ASN A 1 -13.84 -6.44 -8.42
C ASN A 1 -14.35 -5.86 -9.74
N GLU A 2 -14.15 -4.58 -10.03
CA GLU A 2 -14.67 -3.95 -11.27
C GLU A 2 -13.87 -4.35 -12.52
N SER A 3 -12.56 -4.56 -12.40
CA SER A 3 -11.68 -4.87 -13.55
C SER A 3 -11.71 -6.34 -13.99
N GLN A 4 -12.24 -7.26 -13.17
CA GLN A 4 -12.18 -8.72 -13.40
C GLN A 4 -10.76 -9.24 -13.68
N ALA A 5 -9.72 -8.48 -13.32
CA ALA A 5 -8.33 -8.85 -13.50
C ALA A 5 -7.86 -9.79 -12.38
N HIS A 6 -6.97 -10.71 -12.73
CA HIS A 6 -6.29 -11.52 -11.72
C HIS A 6 -5.40 -10.63 -10.84
N PHE A 7 -5.57 -10.68 -9.52
CA PHE A 7 -4.89 -9.80 -8.58
C PHE A 7 -3.86 -10.59 -7.77
N ILE A 8 -2.61 -10.16 -7.83
CA ILE A 8 -1.50 -10.73 -7.06
C ILE A 8 -0.98 -9.63 -6.13
N SER A 9 -1.06 -9.85 -4.82
CA SER A 9 -0.52 -8.94 -3.81
C SER A 9 0.70 -9.57 -3.16
N ILE A 10 1.76 -8.79 -3.06
CA ILE A 10 3.04 -9.18 -2.45
C ILE A 10 3.54 -8.05 -1.55
N SER A 11 4.16 -8.43 -0.44
CA SER A 11 4.90 -7.50 0.41
C SER A 11 6.39 -7.59 0.06
N GLY A 12 7.05 -6.43 -0.02
CA GLY A 12 8.48 -6.37 -0.32
C GLY A 12 9.32 -7.24 0.61
N PRO A 13 9.17 -7.16 1.95
CA PRO A 13 9.89 -8.01 2.89
C PRO A 13 9.69 -9.52 2.68
N GLU A 14 8.52 -9.95 2.19
CA GLU A 14 8.25 -11.38 1.91
C GLU A 14 9.05 -11.94 0.74
N ILE A 15 9.48 -11.07 -0.18
CA ILE A 15 10.32 -11.48 -1.32
C ILE A 15 11.76 -11.64 -0.89
N MET A 16 12.21 -10.83 0.09
CA MET A 16 13.60 -10.83 0.51
C MET A 16 13.93 -12.08 1.34
N SER A 17 14.58 -13.03 0.72
CA SER A 17 15.09 -14.26 1.37
C SER A 17 16.57 -14.14 1.69
N LYS A 18 16.99 -14.81 2.77
CA LYS A 18 18.40 -14.95 3.13
C LYS A 18 19.16 -15.93 2.21
N PHE A 19 18.43 -16.74 1.45
CA PHE A 19 19.02 -17.72 0.54
C PHE A 19 19.29 -17.14 -0.83
N TYR A 20 20.42 -17.47 -1.36
CA TYR A 20 20.89 -16.99 -2.65
C TYR A 20 19.97 -17.41 -3.79
N GLY A 21 19.52 -16.42 -4.59
CA GLY A 21 18.71 -16.65 -5.79
C GLY A 21 17.22 -16.92 -5.56
N GLU A 22 16.76 -17.13 -4.32
CA GLU A 22 15.34 -17.35 -4.03
C GLU A 22 14.48 -16.12 -4.29
N SER A 23 14.97 -14.93 -3.90
CA SER A 23 14.26 -13.67 -4.11
C SER A 23 14.02 -13.40 -5.59
N GLU A 24 15.04 -13.59 -6.42
CA GLU A 24 14.93 -13.41 -7.87
C GLU A 24 14.04 -14.49 -8.52
N ALA A 25 14.10 -15.73 -8.03
CA ALA A 25 13.23 -16.80 -8.50
C ALA A 25 11.76 -16.51 -8.18
N ARG A 26 11.48 -16.04 -6.97
CA ARG A 26 10.13 -15.67 -6.53
C ARG A 26 9.56 -14.53 -7.36
N LEU A 27 10.34 -13.48 -7.64
CA LEU A 27 9.93 -12.40 -8.55
C LEU A 27 9.59 -12.93 -9.94
N ARG A 28 10.44 -13.80 -10.52
CA ARG A 28 10.18 -14.40 -11.84
C ARG A 28 8.87 -15.21 -11.86
N GLU A 29 8.59 -15.98 -10.82
CA GLU A 29 7.35 -16.75 -10.70
C GLU A 29 6.11 -15.84 -10.69
N ILE A 30 6.13 -14.77 -9.89
CA ILE A 30 5.04 -13.80 -9.78
C ILE A 30 4.75 -13.15 -11.14
N PHE A 31 5.79 -12.65 -11.81
CA PHE A 31 5.64 -12.01 -13.12
C PHE A 31 5.23 -13.02 -14.22
N LYS A 32 5.64 -14.27 -14.10
CA LYS A 32 5.20 -15.36 -14.98
C LYS A 32 3.71 -15.66 -14.77
N GLU A 33 3.29 -15.86 -13.53
CA GLU A 33 1.88 -16.07 -13.18
C GLU A 33 1.00 -14.93 -13.68
N ALA A 34 1.42 -13.68 -13.46
CA ALA A 34 0.67 -12.52 -13.92
C ALA A 34 0.50 -12.49 -15.45
N ARG A 35 1.51 -12.92 -16.20
CA ARG A 35 1.43 -13.02 -17.66
C ARG A 35 0.54 -14.14 -18.14
N GLU A 36 0.58 -15.29 -17.48
CA GLU A 36 -0.24 -16.46 -17.82
C GLU A 36 -1.72 -16.22 -17.55
N LYS A 37 -2.03 -15.45 -16.50
CA LYS A 37 -3.40 -15.12 -16.07
C LYS A 37 -3.84 -13.71 -16.48
N ALA A 38 -3.23 -13.14 -17.52
CA ALA A 38 -3.60 -11.81 -17.99
C ALA A 38 -5.06 -11.74 -18.49
N PRO A 39 -5.83 -10.65 -18.24
CA PRO A 39 -5.40 -9.39 -17.62
C PRO A 39 -5.15 -9.51 -16.12
N SER A 40 -4.04 -8.96 -15.64
CA SER A 40 -3.64 -9.09 -14.24
C SER A 40 -3.08 -7.80 -13.66
N ILE A 41 -3.13 -7.69 -12.34
CA ILE A 41 -2.57 -6.60 -11.55
C ILE A 41 -1.62 -7.21 -10.52
N ILE A 42 -0.36 -6.75 -10.52
CA ILE A 42 0.61 -7.05 -9.47
C ILE A 42 0.65 -5.84 -8.53
N PHE A 43 0.30 -6.04 -7.27
CA PHE A 43 0.45 -5.03 -6.24
C PHE A 43 1.65 -5.35 -5.35
N VAL A 44 2.59 -4.42 -5.25
CA VAL A 44 3.81 -4.56 -4.45
C VAL A 44 3.77 -3.54 -3.32
N ASP A 45 3.58 -4.01 -2.10
CA ASP A 45 3.66 -3.16 -0.92
C ASP A 45 5.10 -3.05 -0.42
N GLU A 46 5.45 -1.92 0.19
CA GLU A 46 6.80 -1.64 0.71
C GLU A 46 7.91 -1.90 -0.33
N ILE A 47 7.72 -1.38 -1.55
CA ILE A 47 8.66 -1.62 -2.66
C ILE A 47 10.08 -1.14 -2.35
N ASP A 48 10.24 -0.17 -1.48
CA ASP A 48 11.56 0.33 -1.03
C ASP A 48 12.38 -0.74 -0.31
N SER A 49 11.76 -1.82 0.20
CA SER A 49 12.48 -2.96 0.78
C SER A 49 13.16 -3.86 -0.25
N ILE A 50 12.60 -3.96 -1.46
CA ILE A 50 13.15 -4.80 -2.54
C ILE A 50 13.90 -4.00 -3.61
N ALA A 51 13.64 -2.71 -3.70
CA ALA A 51 14.23 -1.86 -4.71
C ALA A 51 14.82 -0.56 -4.12
N PRO A 52 15.68 -0.63 -3.11
CA PRO A 52 16.35 0.53 -2.55
C PRO A 52 17.36 1.12 -3.54
N LYS A 53 17.73 2.39 -3.33
CA LYS A 53 18.79 3.04 -4.11
C LYS A 53 20.08 2.24 -4.05
N ARG A 54 20.72 2.05 -5.19
CA ARG A 54 21.98 1.28 -5.31
C ARG A 54 23.12 1.86 -4.48
N GLU A 55 23.09 3.16 -4.22
CA GLU A 55 24.08 3.87 -3.40
C GLU A 55 23.94 3.58 -1.90
N GLU A 56 22.73 3.26 -1.46
CA GLU A 56 22.41 2.96 -0.06
C GLU A 56 22.56 1.47 0.27
N VAL A 57 22.75 0.62 -0.77
CA VAL A 57 22.78 -0.82 -0.63
C VAL A 57 24.20 -1.35 -0.68
N THR A 58 24.63 -1.98 0.40
CA THR A 58 25.93 -2.67 0.49
C THR A 58 25.85 -4.14 0.10
N GLY A 59 24.64 -4.72 0.05
CA GLY A 59 24.38 -6.13 -0.25
C GLY A 59 24.33 -6.44 -1.75
N GLU A 60 24.95 -7.57 -2.13
CA GLU A 60 24.92 -8.06 -3.52
C GLU A 60 23.55 -8.63 -3.90
N VAL A 61 22.84 -9.17 -2.91
CA VAL A 61 21.50 -9.76 -3.10
C VAL A 61 20.49 -8.68 -3.50
N GLU A 62 20.45 -7.58 -2.79
CA GLU A 62 19.53 -6.46 -3.07
C GLU A 62 19.79 -5.88 -4.45
N ARG A 63 21.05 -5.70 -4.84
CA ARG A 63 21.39 -5.19 -6.19
C ARG A 63 20.90 -6.12 -7.31
N ARG A 64 20.91 -7.42 -7.08
CA ARG A 64 20.40 -8.41 -8.05
C ARG A 64 18.89 -8.38 -8.12
N VAL A 65 18.21 -8.30 -6.97
CA VAL A 65 16.74 -8.21 -6.90
C VAL A 65 16.26 -6.96 -7.66
N VAL A 66 16.90 -5.80 -7.44
CA VAL A 66 16.60 -4.57 -8.20
C VAL A 66 16.81 -4.79 -9.71
N SER A 67 17.94 -5.38 -10.10
CA SER A 67 18.24 -5.65 -11.52
C SER A 67 17.24 -6.62 -12.14
N GLN A 68 16.83 -7.64 -11.40
CA GLN A 68 15.81 -8.58 -11.84
C GLN A 68 14.45 -7.91 -11.99
N MET A 69 14.04 -7.07 -11.05
CA MET A 69 12.80 -6.31 -11.11
C MET A 69 12.75 -5.40 -12.34
N LEU A 70 13.83 -4.65 -12.60
CA LEU A 70 13.95 -3.81 -13.78
C LEU A 70 13.78 -4.61 -15.08
N SER A 71 14.46 -5.75 -15.19
CA SER A 71 14.38 -6.64 -16.36
C SER A 71 12.98 -7.22 -16.56
N LEU A 72 12.29 -7.56 -15.47
CA LEU A 72 10.93 -8.10 -15.52
C LEU A 72 9.92 -7.05 -15.94
N MET A 73 10.07 -5.80 -15.48
CA MET A 73 9.20 -4.69 -15.87
C MET A 73 9.37 -4.34 -17.34
N ASP A 74 10.61 -4.23 -17.83
CA ASP A 74 10.89 -3.99 -19.27
C ASP A 74 10.28 -5.08 -20.16
N GLY A 75 10.18 -6.31 -19.66
CA GLY A 75 9.55 -7.42 -20.36
C GLY A 75 8.01 -7.39 -20.39
N LEU A 76 7.36 -6.47 -19.64
CA LEU A 76 5.89 -6.34 -19.63
C LEU A 76 5.36 -5.46 -20.77
N GLU A 77 6.10 -4.45 -21.20
CA GLU A 77 5.66 -3.48 -22.23
C GLU A 77 5.20 -4.15 -23.53
N ALA A 78 5.84 -5.24 -23.91
CA ALA A 78 5.53 -5.93 -25.17
C ALA A 78 4.17 -6.65 -25.20
N ARG A 79 3.45 -6.80 -24.07
CA ARG A 79 2.23 -7.65 -23.98
C ARG A 79 1.01 -7.02 -23.30
N GLY A 80 1.09 -5.78 -22.86
CA GLY A 80 -0.01 -4.83 -22.60
C GLY A 80 -1.19 -5.21 -21.67
N LYS A 81 -1.13 -6.33 -20.94
CA LYS A 81 -2.26 -6.80 -20.09
C LYS A 81 -1.90 -7.03 -18.62
N VAL A 82 -0.70 -6.61 -18.21
CA VAL A 82 -0.24 -6.68 -16.83
C VAL A 82 0.05 -5.27 -16.33
N ILE A 83 -0.58 -4.89 -15.24
CA ILE A 83 -0.35 -3.60 -14.58
C ILE A 83 0.40 -3.86 -13.27
N VAL A 84 1.46 -3.11 -13.03
CA VAL A 84 2.18 -3.14 -11.75
C VAL A 84 1.86 -1.88 -10.98
N ILE A 85 1.39 -2.05 -9.74
CA ILE A 85 1.12 -0.98 -8.79
C ILE A 85 2.01 -1.21 -7.58
N SER A 86 2.67 -0.17 -7.09
CA SER A 86 3.47 -0.28 -5.87
C SER A 86 3.12 0.79 -4.86
N ALA A 87 3.31 0.48 -3.59
CA ALA A 87 3.16 1.42 -2.49
C ALA A 87 4.48 1.55 -1.72
N THR A 88 4.74 2.75 -1.21
CA THR A 88 5.87 3.04 -0.34
C THR A 88 5.60 4.27 0.52
N ASN A 89 6.11 4.27 1.74
CA ASN A 89 6.18 5.45 2.60
C ASN A 89 7.49 6.25 2.40
N ARG A 90 8.42 5.74 1.56
CA ARG A 90 9.76 6.31 1.35
C ARG A 90 10.07 6.45 -0.14
N PRO A 91 9.35 7.32 -0.89
CA PRO A 91 9.53 7.43 -2.35
C PRO A 91 10.96 7.82 -2.75
N ASN A 92 11.68 8.52 -1.87
CA ASN A 92 13.07 8.91 -2.11
C ASN A 92 14.08 7.77 -1.87
N ALA A 93 13.68 6.65 -1.28
CA ALA A 93 14.54 5.48 -1.08
C ALA A 93 14.54 4.51 -2.27
N ILE A 94 13.60 4.66 -3.21
CA ILE A 94 13.49 3.78 -4.38
C ILE A 94 14.59 4.10 -5.41
N ASP A 95 15.13 3.05 -6.06
CA ASP A 95 16.09 3.17 -7.18
C ASP A 95 15.50 4.06 -8.30
N PRO A 96 16.16 5.16 -8.69
CA PRO A 96 15.67 6.06 -9.73
C PRO A 96 15.40 5.38 -11.08
N ALA A 97 16.03 4.25 -11.35
CA ALA A 97 15.81 3.51 -12.59
C ALA A 97 14.40 2.92 -12.68
N LEU A 98 13.75 2.63 -11.55
CA LEU A 98 12.35 2.18 -11.52
C LEU A 98 11.33 3.30 -11.82
N ARG A 99 11.71 4.55 -11.61
CA ARG A 99 10.84 5.72 -11.80
C ARG A 99 10.95 6.30 -13.21
N ARG A 100 11.53 5.55 -14.15
CA ARG A 100 11.63 5.96 -15.57
C ARG A 100 10.38 5.55 -16.34
N PRO A 101 10.05 6.29 -17.46
CA PRO A 101 8.97 5.90 -18.36
C PRO A 101 9.08 4.43 -18.79
N GLY A 102 7.93 3.77 -18.91
CA GLY A 102 7.84 2.33 -19.19
C GLY A 102 7.92 1.43 -17.97
N ARG A 103 8.08 2.00 -16.75
CA ARG A 103 8.12 1.27 -15.48
C ARG A 103 7.08 1.88 -14.53
N PHE A 104 7.50 2.56 -13.46
CA PHE A 104 6.60 3.37 -12.62
C PHE A 104 6.58 4.80 -13.15
N ASP A 105 5.80 5.03 -14.18
CA ASP A 105 5.68 6.31 -14.88
C ASP A 105 4.63 7.25 -14.26
N ARG A 106 3.81 6.75 -13.36
CA ARG A 106 2.80 7.53 -12.62
C ARG A 106 3.01 7.40 -11.13
N GLU A 107 3.19 8.55 -10.48
CA GLU A 107 3.28 8.65 -9.03
C GLU A 107 2.07 9.41 -8.50
N MET A 108 1.42 8.84 -7.47
CA MET A 108 0.32 9.46 -6.75
C MET A 108 0.67 9.59 -5.28
N GLU A 109 0.70 10.81 -4.78
CA GLU A 109 0.85 11.07 -3.36
C GLU A 109 -0.52 10.97 -2.67
N ILE A 110 -0.63 10.07 -1.69
CA ILE A 110 -1.77 9.98 -0.79
C ILE A 110 -1.49 10.88 0.41
N LYS A 111 -2.13 12.06 0.40
CA LYS A 111 -1.94 13.08 1.45
C LYS A 111 -2.72 12.74 2.72
N VAL A 112 -2.34 13.43 3.80
CA VAL A 112 -3.15 13.45 5.04
C VAL A 112 -4.56 13.92 4.72
N PRO A 113 -5.62 13.24 5.21
CA PRO A 113 -6.98 13.55 4.88
C PRO A 113 -7.40 14.95 5.38
N ASP A 114 -8.18 15.67 4.58
CA ASP A 114 -8.84 16.90 4.99
C ASP A 114 -9.98 16.63 5.99
N LYS A 115 -10.67 17.68 6.45
CA LYS A 115 -11.79 17.53 7.42
C LYS A 115 -12.85 16.54 6.91
N LYS A 116 -13.21 16.64 5.61
CA LYS A 116 -14.23 15.80 5.00
C LYS A 116 -13.77 14.34 4.92
N GLY A 117 -12.54 14.11 4.47
CA GLY A 117 -11.94 12.78 4.43
C GLY A 117 -11.86 12.14 5.82
N ARG A 118 -11.48 12.90 6.86
CA ARG A 118 -11.50 12.38 8.24
C ARG A 118 -12.91 12.02 8.72
N GLN A 119 -13.91 12.81 8.35
CA GLN A 119 -15.30 12.49 8.66
C GLN A 119 -15.74 11.18 8.01
N GLU A 120 -15.43 10.99 6.72
CA GLU A 120 -15.74 9.77 5.99
C GLU A 120 -15.02 8.54 6.60
N ILE A 121 -13.75 8.69 6.96
CA ILE A 121 -12.97 7.62 7.62
C ILE A 121 -13.60 7.26 8.98
N LEU A 122 -13.94 8.24 9.79
CA LEU A 122 -14.61 8.00 11.08
C LEU A 122 -15.96 7.29 10.89
N GLN A 123 -16.75 7.68 9.89
CA GLN A 123 -18.02 7.01 9.56
C GLN A 123 -17.82 5.54 9.18
N ILE A 124 -16.77 5.23 8.42
CA ILE A 124 -16.43 3.86 8.03
C ILE A 124 -16.09 3.02 9.26
N HIS A 125 -15.19 3.51 10.12
CA HIS A 125 -14.72 2.75 11.29
C HIS A 125 -15.73 2.68 12.42
N SER A 126 -16.69 3.62 12.49
CA SER A 126 -17.78 3.59 13.49
C SER A 126 -19.07 2.93 13.00
N ARG A 127 -19.13 2.47 11.74
CA ARG A 127 -20.35 1.94 11.10
C ARG A 127 -21.08 0.86 11.91
N ASN A 128 -20.33 0.01 12.58
CA ASN A 128 -20.85 -1.12 13.35
C ASN A 128 -20.85 -0.84 14.87
N MET A 129 -20.61 0.41 15.28
CA MET A 129 -20.60 0.79 16.69
C MET A 129 -21.97 1.37 17.10
N PRO A 130 -22.49 1.04 18.26
CA PRO A 130 -23.70 1.67 18.81
C PRO A 130 -23.36 3.09 19.29
N LEU A 131 -23.40 4.05 18.36
CA LEU A 131 -23.16 5.45 18.67
C LEU A 131 -24.36 6.05 19.38
N ALA A 132 -24.10 6.92 20.38
CA ALA A 132 -25.14 7.69 21.02
C ALA A 132 -25.86 8.60 20.01
N SER A 133 -27.19 8.47 19.93
CA SER A 133 -28.04 9.23 19.01
C SER A 133 -28.27 10.67 19.50
N GLU A 134 -28.83 11.50 18.61
CA GLU A 134 -29.12 12.93 18.94
C GLU A 134 -30.11 13.11 20.09
N ASP A 135 -30.94 12.08 20.35
CA ASP A 135 -31.93 12.09 21.46
C ASP A 135 -31.31 11.78 22.84
N GLN A 136 -30.01 11.45 22.87
CA GLN A 136 -29.30 11.13 24.11
C GLN A 136 -28.58 12.36 24.66
N GLU A 137 -28.30 12.33 25.97
CA GLU A 137 -27.71 13.44 26.74
C GLU A 137 -26.33 13.88 26.18
N LEU A 138 -25.57 12.95 25.58
CA LEU A 138 -24.25 13.18 24.98
C LEU A 138 -24.15 12.54 23.60
N PRO A 139 -24.78 13.11 22.58
CA PRO A 139 -24.72 12.55 21.23
C PRO A 139 -23.32 12.61 20.63
N VAL A 140 -22.93 11.55 19.90
CA VAL A 140 -21.65 11.51 19.20
C VAL A 140 -21.75 12.29 17.88
N LYS A 141 -21.06 13.43 17.81
CA LYS A 141 -21.00 14.27 16.60
C LYS A 141 -19.70 14.00 15.85
N ILE A 142 -19.72 13.08 14.88
CA ILE A 142 -18.54 12.70 14.07
C ILE A 142 -17.91 13.93 13.39
N GLU A 143 -18.72 14.87 12.93
CA GLU A 143 -18.23 16.10 12.31
C GLU A 143 -17.37 16.95 13.27
N LYS A 144 -17.78 17.04 14.55
CA LYS A 144 -17.01 17.76 15.57
C LYS A 144 -15.68 17.06 15.85
N ILE A 145 -15.68 15.71 15.91
CA ILE A 145 -14.45 14.92 16.07
C ILE A 145 -13.52 15.15 14.88
N ALA A 146 -14.03 15.09 13.65
CA ALA A 146 -13.26 15.36 12.45
C ALA A 146 -12.67 16.78 12.41
N SER A 147 -13.36 17.78 13.04
CA SER A 147 -12.87 19.16 13.08
C SER A 147 -11.70 19.36 14.06
N VAL A 148 -11.60 18.56 15.12
CA VAL A 148 -10.53 18.68 16.14
C VAL A 148 -9.36 17.71 15.92
N SER A 149 -9.50 16.72 15.03
CA SER A 149 -8.48 15.70 14.74
C SER A 149 -7.55 16.12 13.60
N HIS A 150 -7.04 17.35 13.63
CA HIS A 150 -6.09 17.82 12.63
C HIS A 150 -4.83 16.97 12.59
N GLY A 151 -4.35 16.62 11.39
CA GLY A 151 -3.13 15.85 11.18
C GLY A 151 -3.30 14.33 11.38
N TYR A 152 -4.45 13.86 11.83
CA TYR A 152 -4.70 12.42 11.98
C TYR A 152 -4.81 11.76 10.60
N VAL A 153 -4.14 10.62 10.45
CA VAL A 153 -4.26 9.72 9.30
C VAL A 153 -5.31 8.62 9.56
N GLY A 154 -5.56 7.79 8.54
CA GLY A 154 -6.58 6.73 8.64
C GLY A 154 -6.38 5.81 9.84
N ALA A 155 -5.14 5.38 10.08
CA ALA A 155 -4.80 4.51 11.22
C ALA A 155 -5.06 5.16 12.58
N ASP A 156 -4.79 6.46 12.72
CA ASP A 156 -5.06 7.19 13.98
C ASP A 156 -6.55 7.28 14.26
N LEU A 157 -7.36 7.52 13.21
CA LEU A 157 -8.81 7.62 13.33
C LEU A 157 -9.46 6.26 13.62
N GLU A 158 -8.93 5.18 13.01
CA GLU A 158 -9.33 3.81 13.35
C GLU A 158 -9.02 3.49 14.81
N TYR A 159 -7.80 3.81 15.25
CA TYR A 159 -7.37 3.60 16.64
C TYR A 159 -8.25 4.41 17.62
N LEU A 160 -8.57 5.65 17.29
CA LEU A 160 -9.47 6.49 18.08
C LEU A 160 -10.84 5.82 18.28
N CYS A 161 -11.42 5.27 17.22
CA CYS A 161 -12.68 4.54 17.28
C CYS A 161 -12.56 3.29 18.18
N LYS A 162 -11.51 2.50 18.03
CA LYS A 162 -11.23 1.31 18.84
C LYS A 162 -11.08 1.66 20.32
N GLU A 163 -10.31 2.69 20.66
CA GLU A 163 -10.12 3.14 22.04
C GLU A 163 -11.41 3.67 22.67
N ALA A 164 -12.23 4.40 21.90
CA ALA A 164 -13.54 4.85 22.37
C ALA A 164 -14.45 3.67 22.74
N ALA A 165 -14.52 2.64 21.89
CA ALA A 165 -15.28 1.43 22.15
C ALA A 165 -14.77 0.68 23.38
N MET A 166 -13.45 0.52 23.51
CA MET A 166 -12.84 -0.14 24.67
C MET A 166 -13.10 0.60 25.99
N LYS A 167 -13.11 1.93 25.97
CA LYS A 167 -13.46 2.72 27.16
C LYS A 167 -14.92 2.56 27.56
N CYS A 168 -15.84 2.45 26.58
CA CYS A 168 -17.25 2.17 26.88
C CYS A 168 -17.45 0.79 27.51
N LEU A 169 -16.72 -0.23 27.06
CA LEU A 169 -16.81 -1.58 27.62
C LEU A 169 -16.22 -1.71 29.03
N ARG A 170 -15.34 -0.80 29.44
CA ARG A 170 -14.73 -0.79 30.78
C ARG A 170 -15.53 -0.01 31.83
N ARG A 171 -16.61 0.65 31.43
CA ARG A 171 -17.56 1.33 32.35
C ARG A 171 -18.65 0.39 32.78
#